data_fb4ca69727b52dedf314757e1cbbe4b6
#
_entry.id   fb4ca69727b52dedf314757e1cbbe4b6
#
_cell.length_a   1.000
_cell.length_b   1.000
_cell.length_c   1.000
_cell.angle_alpha   90.00
_cell.angle_beta   90.00
_cell.angle_gamma   90.00
#
_symmetry.space_group_name_H-M   'P 1'
#
loop_
_entity.id
_entity.type
_entity.pdbx_description
1 polymer ?
#
loop_
_entity_poly.entity_id
_entity_poly.type
_entity_poly.pdbx_seq_one_letter_code
_entity_poly.pdbx_strand_id
1 'polypeptide(L)'
;TLFRSSKVGENKKVLIEYSSPNIAKPFHVGHLFSTAIGNSLYKILTFEGYDCERINHLGDWGTQFGKLIAAYKRWVDQEALEKEPIKELLRIYVKFHDEAEKDASLEEEGRLHFKRLEDGEEEEVRLWKRFRELSLKEFKKVYDMLNIEFDSYNGEAFYNDKMQAIIDELESKNITKID
;
A
#
# COMPACT_ATOMS: atom_id res chain seq x y z
N THR A 1 20.21 -2.77 27.58
CA THR A 1 20.62 -2.02 28.79
C THR A 1 20.51 -0.53 28.56
N LEU A 2 19.52 0.10 29.19
CA LEU A 2 19.20 1.52 29.09
C LEU A 2 20.23 2.44 29.81
N PHE A 3 21.40 1.94 30.14
CA PHE A 3 22.37 2.65 30.97
C PHE A 3 22.92 3.96 30.38
N ARG A 4 22.73 4.22 29.09
CA ARG A 4 23.18 5.46 28.43
C ARG A 4 22.14 6.06 27.48
N SER A 5 20.86 5.64 27.60
CA SER A 5 19.80 6.25 26.83
C SER A 5 19.56 7.68 27.29
N SER A 6 19.38 8.56 26.35
CA SER A 6 18.93 9.92 26.58
C SER A 6 17.45 9.92 27.02
N LYS A 7 17.02 10.99 27.68
CA LYS A 7 15.62 11.25 28.02
C LYS A 7 15.03 12.45 27.26
N VAL A 8 15.68 12.88 26.20
CA VAL A 8 15.26 14.06 25.41
C VAL A 8 13.86 13.84 24.83
N GLY A 9 13.53 12.60 24.49
CA GLY A 9 12.24 12.21 23.94
C GLY A 9 11.16 11.82 24.94
N GLU A 10 11.46 11.86 26.26
CA GLU A 10 10.50 11.41 27.28
C GLU A 10 9.16 12.13 27.16
N ASN A 11 8.05 11.38 27.14
CA ASN A 11 6.67 11.88 26.94
C ASN A 11 6.38 12.51 25.56
N LYS A 12 7.23 12.30 24.56
CA LYS A 12 6.98 12.77 23.19
C LYS A 12 6.72 11.60 22.27
N LYS A 13 5.59 11.62 21.57
CA LYS A 13 5.23 10.63 20.54
C LYS A 13 5.76 11.07 19.18
N VAL A 14 6.31 10.12 18.42
CA VAL A 14 6.78 10.29 17.04
C VAL A 14 6.18 9.22 16.16
N LEU A 15 5.55 9.64 15.06
CA LEU A 15 5.10 8.75 14.01
C LEU A 15 6.19 8.68 12.93
N ILE A 16 6.58 7.48 12.55
CA ILE A 16 7.61 7.27 11.54
C ILE A 16 7.00 6.41 10.43
N GLU A 17 6.74 7.04 9.29
CA GLU A 17 6.30 6.35 8.09
C GLU A 17 7.51 5.97 7.24
N TYR A 18 7.61 4.70 6.84
CA TYR A 18 8.67 4.22 5.98
C TYR A 18 8.32 2.88 5.32
N SER A 19 9.12 2.46 4.34
CA SER A 19 8.85 1.35 3.42
C SER A 19 7.75 1.70 2.41
N SER A 20 6.51 1.73 2.81
CA SER A 20 5.32 2.21 2.07
C SER A 20 5.26 1.75 0.60
N PRO A 21 5.42 0.43 0.32
CA PRO A 21 5.39 -0.07 -1.05
C PRO A 21 3.97 -0.14 -1.60
N ASN A 22 3.86 -0.02 -2.94
CA ASN A 22 2.62 -0.36 -3.62
C ASN A 22 2.42 -1.87 -3.61
N ILE A 23 1.20 -2.33 -3.29
CA ILE A 23 0.85 -3.75 -3.39
C ILE A 23 0.82 -4.20 -4.86
N ALA A 24 0.88 -5.52 -5.07
CA ALA A 24 0.94 -6.16 -6.40
C ALA A 24 2.14 -5.73 -7.26
N LYS A 25 3.17 -5.17 -6.64
CA LYS A 25 4.45 -4.82 -7.28
C LYS A 25 5.62 -5.45 -6.53
N PRO A 26 6.74 -5.74 -7.23
CA PRO A 26 7.91 -6.30 -6.58
C PRO A 26 8.54 -5.30 -5.61
N PHE A 27 9.00 -5.83 -4.47
CA PHE A 27 9.86 -5.08 -3.56
C PHE A 27 11.25 -4.92 -4.20
N HIS A 28 11.73 -3.72 -4.34
CA HIS A 28 13.01 -3.43 -5.01
C HIS A 28 13.97 -2.64 -4.11
N VAL A 29 15.20 -2.42 -4.59
CA VAL A 29 16.27 -1.74 -3.84
C VAL A 29 15.87 -0.37 -3.30
N GLY A 30 15.03 0.39 -4.00
CA GLY A 30 14.52 1.68 -3.52
C GLY A 30 13.67 1.54 -2.25
N HIS A 31 12.81 0.52 -2.21
CA HIS A 31 12.03 0.21 -1.00
C HIS A 31 12.95 -0.27 0.14
N LEU A 32 13.97 -1.10 -0.17
CA LEU A 32 14.96 -1.55 0.81
C LEU A 32 15.69 -0.37 1.44
N PHE A 33 16.08 0.61 0.63
CA PHE A 33 16.80 1.80 1.09
C PHE A 33 15.93 2.63 2.06
N SER A 34 14.70 2.98 1.68
CA SER A 34 13.79 3.73 2.55
C SER A 34 13.44 2.97 3.83
N THR A 35 13.26 1.65 3.72
CA THR A 35 12.99 0.76 4.85
C THR A 35 14.15 0.75 5.86
N ALA A 36 15.39 0.64 5.38
CA ALA A 36 16.58 0.63 6.22
C ALA A 36 16.78 1.97 6.94
N ILE A 37 16.60 3.09 6.23
CA ILE A 37 16.71 4.44 6.83
C ILE A 37 15.63 4.65 7.89
N GLY A 38 14.37 4.39 7.56
CA GLY A 38 13.26 4.58 8.49
C GLY A 38 13.41 3.75 9.76
N ASN A 39 13.80 2.48 9.62
CA ASN A 39 14.08 1.62 10.78
C ASN A 39 15.28 2.11 11.62
N SER A 40 16.29 2.69 10.97
CA SER A 40 17.42 3.30 11.70
C SER A 40 16.98 4.53 12.50
N LEU A 41 16.16 5.39 11.92
CA LEU A 41 15.56 6.53 12.62
C LEU A 41 14.69 6.07 13.80
N TYR A 42 13.86 5.07 13.59
CA TYR A 42 13.07 4.46 14.68
C TYR A 42 13.97 4.02 15.84
N LYS A 43 15.04 3.28 15.57
CA LYS A 43 15.96 2.79 16.61
C LYS A 43 16.67 3.92 17.34
N ILE A 44 17.10 4.97 16.63
CA ILE A 44 17.75 6.14 17.21
C ILE A 44 16.77 6.90 18.12
N LEU A 45 15.59 7.21 17.60
CA LEU A 45 14.59 7.96 18.38
C LEU A 45 14.10 7.18 19.60
N THR A 46 13.87 5.88 19.45
CA THR A 46 13.52 5.02 20.59
C THR A 46 14.65 5.01 21.64
N PHE A 47 15.92 4.96 21.21
CA PHE A 47 17.07 5.06 22.11
C PHE A 47 17.14 6.42 22.83
N GLU A 48 16.73 7.50 22.17
CA GLU A 48 16.62 8.85 22.75
C GLU A 48 15.38 9.03 23.64
N GLY A 49 14.58 7.98 23.83
CA GLY A 49 13.44 7.96 24.77
C GLY A 49 12.11 8.42 24.20
N TYR A 50 11.99 8.57 22.88
CA TYR A 50 10.71 8.86 22.24
C TYR A 50 9.81 7.62 22.21
N ASP A 51 8.49 7.84 22.33
CA ASP A 51 7.45 6.87 22.05
C ASP A 51 7.20 6.84 20.52
N CYS A 52 7.77 5.85 19.86
CA CYS A 52 7.76 5.78 18.39
C CYS A 52 6.73 4.78 17.89
N GLU A 53 5.88 5.21 16.96
CA GLU A 53 4.95 4.36 16.21
C GLU A 53 5.39 4.27 14.74
N ARG A 54 5.54 3.03 14.24
CA ARG A 54 6.02 2.71 12.90
C ARG A 54 4.86 2.45 11.96
N ILE A 55 4.76 3.22 10.90
CA ILE A 55 3.69 3.14 9.92
C ILE A 55 4.26 2.66 8.58
N ASN A 56 3.66 1.61 8.04
CA ASN A 56 3.86 1.15 6.67
C ASN A 56 2.60 1.55 5.87
N HIS A 57 2.63 2.74 5.28
CA HIS A 57 1.51 3.27 4.51
C HIS A 57 1.50 2.66 3.10
N LEU A 58 0.72 1.60 2.93
CA LEU A 58 0.68 0.86 1.67
C LEU A 58 -0.02 1.65 0.56
N GLY A 59 0.56 1.63 -0.64
CA GLY A 59 -0.13 2.05 -1.85
C GLY A 59 -1.09 0.94 -2.28
N ASP A 60 -2.27 0.88 -1.67
CA ASP A 60 -3.22 -0.21 -1.85
C ASP A 60 -4.59 0.24 -2.40
N TRP A 61 -4.65 1.47 -2.96
CA TRP A 61 -5.87 2.00 -3.57
C TRP A 61 -5.58 2.74 -4.87
N GLY A 62 -6.60 2.86 -5.75
CA GLY A 62 -6.51 3.59 -7.00
C GLY A 62 -6.91 2.78 -8.24
N THR A 63 -7.06 3.46 -9.38
CA THR A 63 -7.53 2.89 -10.65
C THR A 63 -6.69 1.71 -11.15
N GLN A 64 -5.41 1.62 -10.75
CA GLN A 64 -4.54 0.49 -11.05
C GLN A 64 -5.11 -0.85 -10.55
N PHE A 65 -5.91 -0.83 -9.47
CA PHE A 65 -6.53 -2.06 -8.96
C PHE A 65 -7.72 -2.51 -9.79
N GLY A 66 -8.47 -1.58 -10.38
CA GLY A 66 -9.49 -1.92 -11.37
C GLY A 66 -8.90 -2.60 -12.60
N LYS A 67 -7.79 -2.07 -13.11
CA LYS A 67 -7.03 -2.68 -14.23
C LYS A 67 -6.49 -4.07 -13.85
N LEU A 68 -5.96 -4.21 -12.65
CA LEU A 68 -5.44 -5.50 -12.16
C LEU A 68 -6.57 -6.53 -11.98
N ILE A 69 -7.75 -6.11 -11.51
CA ILE A 69 -8.93 -6.98 -11.41
C ILE A 69 -9.38 -7.45 -12.79
N ALA A 70 -9.48 -6.55 -13.78
CA ALA A 70 -9.79 -6.90 -15.16
C ALA A 70 -8.75 -7.90 -15.75
N ALA A 71 -7.47 -7.61 -15.54
CA ALA A 71 -6.38 -8.50 -15.96
C ALA A 71 -6.45 -9.88 -15.30
N TYR A 72 -6.73 -9.92 -14.01
CA TYR A 72 -6.88 -11.14 -13.24
C TYR A 72 -8.01 -12.02 -13.77
N LYS A 73 -9.19 -11.44 -13.97
CA LYS A 73 -10.36 -12.17 -14.50
C LYS A 73 -10.11 -12.76 -15.89
N ARG A 74 -9.24 -12.15 -16.71
CA ARG A 74 -8.97 -12.58 -18.09
C ARG A 74 -7.79 -13.55 -18.23
N TRP A 75 -6.72 -13.34 -17.47
CA TRP A 75 -5.42 -13.95 -17.81
C TRP A 75 -4.64 -14.56 -16.65
N VAL A 76 -5.22 -14.65 -15.46
CA VAL A 76 -4.50 -15.23 -14.33
C VAL A 76 -4.21 -16.72 -14.57
N ASP A 77 -2.97 -17.12 -14.28
CA ASP A 77 -2.59 -18.51 -14.12
C ASP A 77 -2.56 -18.82 -12.61
N GLN A 78 -3.48 -19.68 -12.17
CA GLN A 78 -3.62 -19.99 -10.74
C GLN A 78 -2.42 -20.73 -10.18
N GLU A 79 -1.77 -21.61 -10.96
CA GLU A 79 -0.56 -22.33 -10.51
C GLU A 79 0.63 -21.37 -10.36
N ALA A 80 0.79 -20.45 -11.32
CA ALA A 80 1.82 -19.41 -11.24
C ALA A 80 1.57 -18.46 -10.07
N LEU A 81 0.30 -18.08 -9.81
CA LEU A 81 -0.07 -17.21 -8.68
C LEU A 81 0.24 -17.85 -7.33
N GLU A 82 0.08 -19.17 -7.19
CA GLU A 82 0.40 -19.87 -5.96
C GLU A 82 1.92 -19.98 -5.72
N LYS A 83 2.69 -20.13 -6.78
CA LYS A 83 4.15 -20.27 -6.72
C LYS A 83 4.87 -18.93 -6.53
N GLU A 84 4.54 -17.95 -7.36
CA GLU A 84 5.19 -16.63 -7.43
C GLU A 84 4.15 -15.51 -7.57
N PRO A 85 3.37 -15.21 -6.52
CA PRO A 85 2.19 -14.36 -6.61
C PRO A 85 2.47 -12.97 -7.19
N ILE A 86 3.51 -12.29 -6.73
CA ILE A 86 3.83 -10.93 -7.21
C ILE A 86 4.29 -10.94 -8.66
N LYS A 87 5.01 -11.97 -9.08
CA LYS A 87 5.47 -12.10 -10.46
C LYS A 87 4.29 -12.31 -11.41
N GLU A 88 3.33 -13.15 -11.00
CA GLU A 88 2.12 -13.38 -11.80
C GLU A 88 1.23 -12.14 -11.85
N LEU A 89 0.98 -11.46 -10.73
CA LEU A 89 0.21 -10.21 -10.71
C LEU A 89 0.87 -9.13 -11.59
N LEU A 90 2.19 -9.01 -11.55
CA LEU A 90 2.92 -8.09 -12.41
C LEU A 90 2.79 -8.48 -13.89
N ARG A 91 2.93 -9.77 -14.21
CA ARG A 91 2.82 -10.29 -15.58
C ARG A 91 1.47 -9.93 -16.21
N ILE A 92 0.38 -10.19 -15.49
CA ILE A 92 -0.96 -9.90 -16.02
C ILE A 92 -1.23 -8.39 -16.07
N TYR A 93 -0.67 -7.61 -15.15
CA TYR A 93 -0.77 -6.16 -15.16
C TYR A 93 -0.05 -5.53 -16.37
N VAL A 94 1.17 -5.97 -16.67
CA VAL A 94 1.91 -5.56 -17.89
C VAL A 94 1.13 -5.95 -19.14
N LYS A 95 0.65 -7.20 -19.19
CA LYS A 95 -0.16 -7.67 -20.31
C LYS A 95 -1.41 -6.82 -20.53
N PHE A 96 -2.06 -6.35 -19.44
CA PHE A 96 -3.21 -5.46 -19.56
C PHE A 96 -2.85 -4.18 -20.30
N HIS A 97 -1.71 -3.57 -19.99
CA HIS A 97 -1.28 -2.34 -20.64
C HIS A 97 -0.94 -2.57 -22.13
N ASP A 98 -0.22 -3.66 -22.44
CA ASP A 98 0.12 -4.01 -23.82
C ASP A 98 -1.13 -4.26 -24.69
N GLU A 99 -2.17 -4.87 -24.12
CA GLU A 99 -3.44 -5.10 -24.82
C GLU A 99 -4.32 -3.85 -24.86
N ALA A 100 -4.29 -3.01 -23.86
CA ALA A 100 -5.05 -1.76 -23.82
C ALA A 100 -4.56 -0.73 -24.86
N GLU A 101 -3.28 -0.77 -25.26
CA GLU A 101 -2.77 0.01 -26.40
C GLU A 101 -3.44 -0.37 -27.74
N LYS A 102 -3.92 -1.61 -27.86
CA LYS A 102 -4.57 -2.14 -29.05
C LYS A 102 -6.09 -2.05 -28.98
N ASP A 103 -6.64 -2.12 -27.77
CA ASP A 103 -8.07 -2.11 -27.50
C ASP A 103 -8.39 -1.17 -26.32
N ALA A 104 -8.81 0.06 -26.64
CA ALA A 104 -9.14 1.09 -25.66
C ALA A 104 -10.32 0.70 -24.73
N SER A 105 -11.14 -0.31 -25.11
CA SER A 105 -12.24 -0.78 -24.26
C SER A 105 -11.77 -1.39 -22.95
N LEU A 106 -10.52 -1.88 -22.89
CA LEU A 106 -9.91 -2.40 -21.67
C LEU A 106 -9.71 -1.31 -20.61
N GLU A 107 -9.38 -0.09 -21.02
CA GLU A 107 -9.28 1.04 -20.07
C GLU A 107 -10.63 1.34 -19.41
N GLU A 108 -11.73 1.27 -20.16
CA GLU A 108 -13.09 1.45 -19.63
C GLU A 108 -13.47 0.29 -18.68
N GLU A 109 -13.10 -0.93 -19.04
CA GLU A 109 -13.30 -2.10 -18.16
C GLU A 109 -12.53 -1.95 -16.84
N GLY A 110 -11.28 -1.50 -16.90
CA GLY A 110 -10.48 -1.19 -15.71
C GLY A 110 -11.13 -0.14 -14.82
N ARG A 111 -11.65 0.95 -15.42
CA ARG A 111 -12.40 1.98 -14.67
C ARG A 111 -13.68 1.43 -14.05
N LEU A 112 -14.41 0.59 -14.78
CA LEU A 112 -15.63 -0.05 -14.29
C LEU A 112 -15.35 -0.94 -13.09
N HIS A 113 -14.30 -1.77 -13.13
CA HIS A 113 -13.92 -2.60 -11.99
C HIS A 113 -13.45 -1.78 -10.79
N PHE A 114 -12.75 -0.66 -11.03
CA PHE A 114 -12.39 0.24 -9.93
C PHE A 114 -13.62 0.89 -9.31
N LYS A 115 -14.58 1.35 -10.13
CA LYS A 115 -15.85 1.89 -9.63
C LYS A 115 -16.62 0.87 -8.79
N ARG A 116 -16.70 -0.39 -9.22
CA ARG A 116 -17.33 -1.47 -8.45
C ARG A 116 -16.60 -1.74 -7.13
N LEU A 117 -15.26 -1.64 -7.13
CA LEU A 117 -14.47 -1.75 -5.91
C LEU A 117 -14.79 -0.60 -4.93
N GLU A 118 -14.91 0.64 -5.43
CA GLU A 118 -15.32 1.80 -4.62
C GLU A 118 -16.75 1.65 -4.07
N ASP A 119 -17.66 1.09 -4.86
CA ASP A 119 -19.04 0.82 -4.46
C ASP A 119 -19.16 -0.37 -3.50
N GLY A 120 -18.05 -1.08 -3.24
CA GLY A 120 -17.98 -2.18 -2.28
C GLY A 120 -18.54 -3.50 -2.81
N GLU A 121 -18.58 -3.72 -4.13
CA GLU A 121 -19.04 -4.99 -4.70
C GLU A 121 -18.19 -6.16 -4.19
N GLU A 122 -18.84 -7.21 -3.75
CA GLU A 122 -18.24 -8.31 -2.99
C GLU A 122 -17.07 -8.99 -3.73
N GLU A 123 -17.21 -9.20 -5.04
CA GLU A 123 -16.18 -9.87 -5.83
C GLU A 123 -14.92 -9.02 -5.96
N GLU A 124 -15.07 -7.73 -6.28
CA GLU A 124 -13.96 -6.77 -6.43
C GLU A 124 -13.23 -6.58 -5.11
N VAL A 125 -13.97 -6.41 -4.02
CA VAL A 125 -13.40 -6.30 -2.66
C VAL A 125 -12.64 -7.57 -2.28
N ARG A 126 -13.19 -8.76 -2.59
CA ARG A 126 -12.54 -10.04 -2.33
C ARG A 126 -11.22 -10.19 -3.09
N LEU A 127 -11.20 -9.82 -4.38
CA LEU A 127 -9.99 -9.86 -5.20
C LEU A 127 -8.94 -8.87 -4.71
N TRP A 128 -9.35 -7.63 -4.42
CA TRP A 128 -8.47 -6.62 -3.86
C TRP A 128 -7.84 -7.06 -2.54
N LYS A 129 -8.63 -7.62 -1.61
CA LYS A 129 -8.12 -8.18 -0.35
C LYS A 129 -7.10 -9.29 -0.60
N ARG A 130 -7.37 -10.18 -1.56
CA ARG A 130 -6.43 -11.24 -1.95
C ARG A 130 -5.10 -10.68 -2.46
N PHE A 131 -5.13 -9.66 -3.32
CA PHE A 131 -3.90 -9.02 -3.82
C PHE A 131 -3.11 -8.39 -2.69
N ARG A 132 -3.79 -7.73 -1.76
CA ARG A 132 -3.18 -7.14 -0.58
C ARG A 132 -2.53 -8.19 0.32
N GLU A 133 -3.21 -9.27 0.61
CA GLU A 133 -2.69 -10.37 1.43
C GLU A 133 -1.46 -11.04 0.81
N LEU A 134 -1.52 -11.35 -0.49
CA LEU A 134 -0.39 -11.93 -1.22
C LEU A 134 0.82 -11.00 -1.20
N SER A 135 0.61 -9.71 -1.41
CA SER A 135 1.67 -8.71 -1.39
C SER A 135 2.31 -8.57 -0.01
N LEU A 136 1.51 -8.46 1.04
CA LEU A 136 2.00 -8.38 2.41
C LEU A 136 2.78 -9.63 2.83
N LYS A 137 2.34 -10.82 2.40
CA LYS A 137 3.07 -12.06 2.66
C LYS A 137 4.47 -12.04 2.04
N GLU A 138 4.61 -11.50 0.83
CA GLU A 138 5.91 -11.39 0.18
C GLU A 138 6.78 -10.29 0.82
N PHE A 139 6.22 -9.11 1.11
CA PHE A 139 6.95 -8.03 1.79
C PHE A 139 7.43 -8.45 3.17
N LYS A 140 6.59 -9.20 3.90
CA LYS A 140 6.94 -9.70 5.23
C LYS A 140 8.19 -10.59 5.21
N LYS A 141 8.43 -11.37 4.16
CA LYS A 141 9.68 -12.14 4.03
C LYS A 141 10.93 -11.25 4.09
N VAL A 142 10.87 -10.07 3.45
CA VAL A 142 11.98 -9.10 3.47
C VAL A 142 12.09 -8.45 4.85
N TYR A 143 10.96 -8.06 5.44
CA TYR A 143 10.95 -7.45 6.78
C TYR A 143 11.48 -8.42 7.84
N ASP A 144 11.07 -9.67 7.78
CA ASP A 144 11.55 -10.72 8.71
C ASP A 144 13.08 -10.93 8.57
N MET A 145 13.63 -10.96 7.33
CA MET A 145 15.09 -11.03 7.10
C MET A 145 15.85 -9.83 7.67
N LEU A 146 15.24 -8.65 7.67
CA LEU A 146 15.83 -7.42 8.20
C LEU A 146 15.56 -7.21 9.69
N ASN A 147 14.76 -8.08 10.31
CA ASN A 147 14.25 -7.93 11.67
C ASN A 147 13.55 -6.57 11.86
N ILE A 148 12.62 -6.27 10.96
CA ILE A 148 11.82 -5.04 10.93
C ILE A 148 10.35 -5.41 11.11
N GLU A 149 9.67 -4.66 11.97
CA GLU A 149 8.25 -4.77 12.24
C GLU A 149 7.60 -3.40 12.13
N PHE A 150 6.30 -3.37 11.87
CA PHE A 150 5.49 -2.16 11.83
C PHE A 150 4.31 -2.29 12.80
N ASP A 151 3.92 -1.17 13.38
CA ASP A 151 2.79 -1.10 14.31
C ASP A 151 1.47 -0.91 13.55
N SER A 152 1.54 -0.33 12.32
CA SER A 152 0.40 -0.13 11.43
C SER A 152 0.74 -0.46 9.98
N TYR A 153 -0.24 -1.07 9.28
CA TYR A 153 -0.26 -1.31 7.83
C TYR A 153 -1.46 -0.62 7.17
N ASN A 154 -1.92 0.48 7.74
CA ASN A 154 -3.01 1.27 7.18
C ASN A 154 -2.51 2.02 5.95
N GLY A 155 -2.92 1.54 4.77
CA GLY A 155 -2.61 2.14 3.49
C GLY A 155 -3.65 3.17 3.05
N GLU A 156 -3.62 3.52 1.77
CA GLU A 156 -4.53 4.49 1.15
C GLU A 156 -6.00 4.08 1.32
N ALA A 157 -6.32 2.78 1.16
CA ALA A 157 -7.68 2.25 1.30
C ALA A 157 -8.30 2.49 2.69
N PHE A 158 -7.49 2.64 3.73
CA PHE A 158 -7.97 2.93 5.10
C PHE A 158 -8.69 4.28 5.21
N TYR A 159 -8.43 5.20 4.29
CA TYR A 159 -8.96 6.56 4.34
C TYR A 159 -10.22 6.77 3.49
N ASN A 160 -10.67 5.77 2.73
CA ASN A 160 -11.80 5.92 1.80
C ASN A 160 -13.08 6.44 2.45
N ASP A 161 -13.41 5.94 3.64
CA ASP A 161 -14.60 6.35 4.40
C ASP A 161 -14.41 7.66 5.19
N LYS A 162 -13.21 8.25 5.16
CA LYS A 162 -12.83 9.42 5.94
C LYS A 162 -12.70 10.69 5.09
N MET A 163 -12.63 10.55 3.76
CA MET A 163 -12.38 11.67 2.84
C MET A 163 -13.51 12.70 2.88
N GLN A 164 -14.78 12.26 2.91
CA GLN A 164 -15.91 13.18 2.87
C GLN A 164 -15.90 14.17 4.03
N ALA A 165 -15.60 13.73 5.25
CA ALA A 165 -15.55 14.60 6.41
C ALA A 165 -14.48 15.71 6.28
N ILE A 166 -13.35 15.38 5.65
CA ILE A 166 -12.28 16.36 5.38
C ILE A 166 -12.71 17.34 4.28
N ILE A 167 -13.36 16.86 3.22
CA ILE A 167 -13.91 17.72 2.15
C ILE A 167 -14.90 18.72 2.76
N ASP A 168 -15.87 18.26 3.53
CA ASP A 168 -16.88 19.09 4.19
C ASP A 168 -16.22 20.15 5.10
N GLU A 169 -15.16 19.78 5.83
CA GLU A 169 -14.41 20.71 6.66
C GLU A 169 -13.70 21.79 5.83
N LEU A 170 -13.04 21.40 4.73
CA LEU A 170 -12.34 22.34 3.84
C LEU A 170 -13.34 23.31 3.17
N GLU A 171 -14.48 22.83 2.73
CA GLU A 171 -15.56 23.63 2.15
C GLU A 171 -16.13 24.62 3.19
N SER A 172 -16.38 24.17 4.40
CA SER A 172 -16.87 25.02 5.49
C SER A 172 -15.92 26.19 5.82
N LYS A 173 -14.64 25.98 5.60
CA LYS A 173 -13.58 26.98 5.82
C LYS A 173 -13.30 27.83 4.58
N ASN A 174 -14.01 27.64 3.45
CA ASN A 174 -13.79 28.29 2.16
C ASN A 174 -12.34 28.18 1.65
N ILE A 175 -11.67 27.04 1.90
CA ILE A 175 -10.30 26.76 1.44
C ILE A 175 -10.33 26.10 0.04
N THR A 176 -11.44 25.45 -0.33
CA THR A 176 -11.64 24.81 -1.64
C THR A 176 -12.16 25.81 -2.65
N LYS A 177 -11.79 25.59 -3.93
CA LYS A 177 -12.30 26.31 -5.08
C LYS A 177 -12.70 25.29 -6.15
N ILE A 178 -13.89 25.46 -6.73
CA ILE A 178 -14.33 24.68 -7.89
C ILE A 178 -13.67 25.28 -9.12
N ASP A 179 -12.94 24.48 -9.90
CA ASP A 179 -12.37 24.87 -11.21
C ASP A 179 -13.40 24.64 -12.32
#